data_ca138cb876bb92e7076e770686c9b8a2
#
_entry.id   ca138cb876bb92e7076e770686c9b8a2
#
_cell.length_a   1.000
_cell.length_b   1.000
_cell.length_c   1.000
_cell.angle_alpha   90.00
_cell.angle_beta   90.00
_cell.angle_gamma   90.00
#
_symmetry.space_group_name_H-M   'P 1'
#
loop_
_entity.id
_entity.type
_entity.pdbx_description
1 polymer ?
#
loop_
_entity_poly.entity_id
_entity_poly.type
_entity_poly.pdbx_seq_one_letter_code
_entity_poly.pdbx_strand_id
1 'polypeptide(L)'
;MKSIIRVRMGAEDAHYGGNLVDGAHMLHLFVDVATELLIMNDGDEGLFKAYEQVEFMAPVYAGDYIEAVGEITHIGNTSRKMSFEARKVIVPRPDINDSACDVLEEPIVVCRATGTCVVLKDRQRGKK
;
A
#
# COMPACT_ATOMS: atom_id res chain seq x y z
N MET A 1 15.27 3.93 2.49
CA MET A 1 14.84 2.67 1.86
C MET A 1 13.36 2.71 1.60
N LYS A 2 12.97 2.54 0.35
CA LYS A 2 11.59 2.61 -0.07
C LYS A 2 11.19 1.37 -0.83
N SER A 3 9.90 1.08 -0.82
CA SER A 3 9.29 0.01 -1.59
C SER A 3 8.06 0.55 -2.29
N ILE A 4 7.79 0.06 -3.48
CA ILE A 4 6.62 0.45 -4.24
C ILE A 4 6.01 -0.79 -4.90
N ILE A 5 4.69 -0.91 -4.78
CA ILE A 5 3.94 -1.98 -5.44
C ILE A 5 2.88 -1.31 -6.28
N ARG A 6 2.74 -1.76 -7.53
CA ARG A 6 1.74 -1.24 -8.44
C ARG A 6 0.81 -2.36 -8.83
N VAL A 7 -0.49 -2.11 -8.72
CA VAL A 7 -1.48 -3.15 -8.99
C VAL A 7 -2.73 -2.53 -9.58
N ARG A 8 -3.42 -3.25 -10.44
CA ARG A 8 -4.71 -2.84 -10.96
C ARG A 8 -5.81 -3.48 -10.12
N MET A 9 -6.80 -2.68 -9.71
CA MET A 9 -7.94 -3.19 -8.98
C MET A 9 -8.84 -3.97 -9.93
N GLY A 10 -9.12 -5.22 -9.61
CA GLY A 10 -10.00 -6.06 -10.40
C GLY A 10 -11.45 -5.90 -9.94
N ALA A 11 -12.35 -6.48 -10.73
CA ALA A 11 -13.78 -6.48 -10.37
C ALA A 11 -14.02 -7.20 -9.05
N GLU A 12 -13.23 -8.23 -8.75
CA GLU A 12 -13.36 -9.00 -7.52
C GLU A 12 -12.94 -8.20 -6.30
N ASP A 13 -12.18 -7.09 -6.49
CA ASP A 13 -11.76 -6.25 -5.38
C ASP A 13 -12.84 -5.23 -4.99
N ALA A 14 -13.81 -5.03 -5.85
CA ALA A 14 -14.91 -4.10 -5.60
C ALA A 14 -15.92 -4.78 -4.68
N HIS A 15 -15.78 -4.51 -3.39
CA HIS A 15 -16.58 -5.16 -2.36
C HIS A 15 -17.94 -4.47 -2.15
N TYR A 16 -18.04 -3.20 -2.49
CA TYR A 16 -19.27 -2.42 -2.36
C TYR A 16 -19.93 -2.20 -3.70
N GLY A 17 -21.17 -1.74 -3.67
CA GLY A 17 -21.88 -1.39 -4.90
C GLY A 17 -21.20 -0.26 -5.64
N GLY A 18 -21.51 -0.14 -6.94
CA GLY A 18 -20.92 0.91 -7.77
C GLY A 18 -19.45 0.69 -8.08
N ASN A 19 -18.99 -0.56 -8.02
CA ASN A 19 -17.59 -0.92 -8.29
C ASN A 19 -16.62 -0.30 -7.31
N LEU A 20 -17.09 0.03 -6.10
CA LEU A 20 -16.25 0.66 -5.09
C LEU A 20 -15.43 -0.38 -4.35
N VAL A 21 -14.12 -0.15 -4.27
CA VAL A 21 -13.19 -0.99 -3.52
C VAL A 21 -13.14 -0.48 -2.08
N ASP A 22 -13.21 -1.40 -1.12
CA ASP A 22 -13.17 -1.01 0.29
C ASP A 22 -11.78 -0.55 0.71
N GLY A 23 -11.74 0.33 1.71
CA GLY A 23 -10.47 0.90 2.17
C GLY A 23 -9.52 -0.14 2.74
N ALA A 24 -10.05 -1.22 3.31
CA ALA A 24 -9.22 -2.26 3.89
C ALA A 24 -8.26 -2.86 2.86
N HIS A 25 -8.62 -2.83 1.59
CA HIS A 25 -7.77 -3.34 0.53
C HIS A 25 -6.46 -2.55 0.44
N MET A 26 -6.52 -1.25 0.67
CA MET A 26 -5.31 -0.42 0.68
C MET A 26 -4.40 -0.82 1.82
N LEU A 27 -4.97 -1.14 2.98
CA LEU A 27 -4.17 -1.59 4.12
C LEU A 27 -3.51 -2.92 3.84
N HIS A 28 -4.17 -3.79 3.06
CA HIS A 28 -3.55 -5.05 2.65
C HIS A 28 -2.33 -4.79 1.75
N LEU A 29 -2.43 -3.85 0.84
CA LEU A 29 -1.29 -3.49 -0.02
C LEU A 29 -0.13 -2.96 0.81
N PHE A 30 -0.43 -2.17 1.85
CA PHE A 30 0.61 -1.63 2.73
C PHE A 30 1.33 -2.75 3.48
N VAL A 31 0.62 -3.83 3.82
CA VAL A 31 1.27 -4.98 4.47
C VAL A 31 2.29 -5.61 3.51
N ASP A 32 1.96 -5.73 2.24
CA ASP A 32 2.90 -6.27 1.26
C ASP A 32 4.11 -5.35 1.08
N VAL A 33 3.89 -4.04 1.05
CA VAL A 33 4.98 -3.06 0.97
C VAL A 33 5.87 -3.18 2.21
N ALA A 34 5.25 -3.26 3.38
CA ALA A 34 5.99 -3.38 4.64
C ALA A 34 6.82 -4.66 4.68
N THR A 35 6.24 -5.75 4.20
CA THR A 35 6.93 -7.04 4.18
C THR A 35 8.17 -6.96 3.29
N GLU A 36 8.05 -6.34 2.13
CA GLU A 36 9.21 -6.18 1.26
C GLU A 36 10.30 -5.34 1.94
N LEU A 37 9.90 -4.27 2.63
CA LEU A 37 10.86 -3.43 3.35
C LEU A 37 11.57 -4.24 4.44
N LEU A 38 10.82 -5.09 5.15
CA LEU A 38 11.42 -5.92 6.19
C LEU A 38 12.41 -6.92 5.59
N ILE A 39 12.05 -7.53 4.48
CA ILE A 39 12.92 -8.47 3.81
C ILE A 39 14.21 -7.77 3.36
N MET A 40 14.08 -6.59 2.77
CA MET A 40 15.24 -5.84 2.31
C MET A 40 16.13 -5.39 3.47
N ASN A 41 15.54 -5.03 4.60
CA ASN A 41 16.33 -4.53 5.74
C ASN A 41 16.88 -5.66 6.61
N ASP A 42 16.07 -6.68 6.87
CA ASP A 42 16.38 -7.71 7.87
C ASP A 42 16.53 -9.11 7.30
N GLY A 43 16.19 -9.32 6.04
CA GLY A 43 16.24 -10.66 5.46
C GLY A 43 15.17 -11.59 6.01
N ASP A 44 14.10 -11.03 6.58
CA ASP A 44 13.05 -11.79 7.23
C ASP A 44 11.73 -11.04 7.03
N GLU A 45 10.63 -11.78 6.87
CA GLU A 45 9.33 -11.16 6.66
C GLU A 45 8.82 -10.39 7.86
N GLY A 46 9.27 -10.79 9.04
CA GLY A 46 8.76 -10.18 10.27
C GLY A 46 7.26 -10.27 10.39
N LEU A 47 6.70 -9.34 11.15
CA LEU A 47 5.26 -9.27 11.37
C LEU A 47 4.82 -7.82 11.42
N PHE A 48 3.67 -7.54 10.84
CA PHE A 48 3.05 -6.22 10.97
C PHE A 48 2.31 -6.19 12.31
N LYS A 49 2.72 -5.30 13.20
CA LYS A 49 2.19 -5.29 14.55
C LYS A 49 0.96 -4.39 14.69
N ALA A 50 1.02 -3.17 14.16
CA ALA A 50 -0.07 -2.23 14.37
C ALA A 50 0.02 -1.09 13.39
N TYR A 51 -1.15 -0.61 12.96
CA TYR A 51 -1.27 0.70 12.35
C TYR A 51 -1.48 1.72 13.45
N GLU A 52 -0.77 2.84 13.40
CA GLU A 52 -0.97 3.92 14.35
C GLU A 52 -1.95 4.96 13.83
N GLN A 53 -1.95 5.17 12.52
CA GLN A 53 -2.83 6.15 11.91
C GLN A 53 -3.19 5.69 10.51
N VAL A 54 -4.45 5.87 10.14
CA VAL A 54 -4.96 5.54 8.82
C VAL A 54 -5.91 6.65 8.40
N GLU A 55 -5.72 7.17 7.17
CA GLU A 55 -6.60 8.18 6.61
C GLU A 55 -7.01 7.74 5.21
N PHE A 56 -8.32 7.67 4.99
CA PHE A 56 -8.87 7.37 3.67
C PHE A 56 -9.26 8.69 3.03
N MET A 57 -8.66 9.02 1.89
CA MET A 57 -8.73 10.36 1.33
C MET A 57 -9.52 10.47 0.05
N ALA A 58 -9.66 9.38 -0.69
CA ALA A 58 -10.41 9.37 -1.95
C ALA A 58 -10.87 7.95 -2.24
N PRO A 59 -11.98 7.79 -2.97
CA PRO A 59 -12.49 6.46 -3.28
C PRO A 59 -11.64 5.78 -4.35
N VAL A 60 -11.65 4.44 -4.30
CA VAL A 60 -10.96 3.59 -5.27
C VAL A 60 -12.00 2.70 -5.92
N TYR A 61 -11.91 2.54 -7.24
CA TYR A 61 -12.87 1.75 -8.01
C TYR A 61 -12.17 0.65 -8.77
N ALA A 62 -12.92 -0.40 -9.09
CA ALA A 62 -12.41 -1.44 -9.98
C ALA A 62 -11.89 -0.80 -11.26
N GLY A 63 -10.73 -1.24 -11.70
CA GLY A 63 -10.08 -0.69 -12.88
C GLY A 63 -9.04 0.37 -12.58
N ASP A 64 -9.06 0.96 -11.38
CA ASP A 64 -8.02 1.93 -11.01
C ASP A 64 -6.68 1.23 -10.86
N TYR A 65 -5.61 1.88 -11.33
CA TYR A 65 -4.25 1.43 -11.03
C TYR A 65 -3.75 2.16 -9.80
N ILE A 66 -3.29 1.39 -8.83
CA ILE A 66 -2.86 1.91 -7.53
C ILE A 66 -1.36 1.68 -7.37
N GLU A 67 -0.65 2.72 -6.93
CA GLU A 67 0.73 2.59 -6.46
C GLU A 67 0.71 2.73 -4.95
N ALA A 68 1.20 1.71 -4.26
CA ALA A 68 1.36 1.74 -2.81
C ALA A 68 2.85 1.87 -2.52
N VAL A 69 3.21 2.93 -1.81
CA VAL A 69 4.61 3.28 -1.53
C VAL A 69 4.80 3.29 -0.03
N GLY A 70 5.94 2.80 0.42
CA GLY A 70 6.26 2.86 1.84
C GLY A 70 7.74 3.07 2.07
N GLU A 71 8.07 3.50 3.27
CA GLU A 71 9.46 3.64 3.67
C GLU A 71 9.59 3.43 5.17
N ILE A 72 10.76 2.95 5.59
CA ILE A 72 11.07 2.82 7.00
C ILE A 72 11.47 4.18 7.50
N THR A 73 10.81 4.64 8.57
CA THR A 73 11.08 5.95 9.16
C THR A 73 11.93 5.85 10.43
N HIS A 74 11.92 4.70 11.09
CA HIS A 74 12.71 4.52 12.32
C HIS A 74 12.96 3.04 12.57
N ILE A 75 14.19 2.71 12.95
CA ILE A 75 14.57 1.34 13.28
C ILE A 75 14.91 1.30 14.76
N GLY A 76 14.12 0.55 15.54
CA GLY A 76 14.38 0.29 16.95
C GLY A 76 15.08 -1.05 17.13
N ASN A 77 15.06 -1.55 18.35
CA ASN A 77 15.70 -2.84 18.65
C ASN A 77 15.04 -3.98 17.86
N THR A 78 13.72 -4.10 17.94
CA THR A 78 12.96 -5.07 17.16
C THR A 78 11.92 -4.39 16.28
N SER A 79 11.62 -3.12 16.51
CA SER A 79 10.57 -2.42 15.81
C SER A 79 11.10 -1.71 14.56
N ARG A 80 10.25 -1.67 13.53
CA ARG A 80 10.50 -0.91 12.31
C ARG A 80 9.27 -0.05 12.07
N LYS A 81 9.40 1.25 12.26
CA LYS A 81 8.27 2.16 11.99
C LYS A 81 8.30 2.55 10.54
N MET A 82 7.11 2.66 9.97
CA MET A 82 6.96 2.89 8.54
C MET A 82 5.86 3.89 8.25
N SER A 83 6.00 4.57 7.12
CA SER A 83 4.93 5.41 6.58
C SER A 83 4.56 4.90 5.19
N PHE A 84 3.27 5.02 4.86
CA PHE A 84 2.72 4.47 3.63
C PHE A 84 1.80 5.48 2.95
N GLU A 85 1.76 5.40 1.63
CA GLU A 85 0.84 6.20 0.83
C GLU A 85 0.38 5.36 -0.35
N ALA A 86 -0.92 5.35 -0.61
CA ALA A 86 -1.48 4.73 -1.80
C ALA A 86 -2.07 5.84 -2.66
N ARG A 87 -1.83 5.75 -3.98
CA ARG A 87 -2.33 6.77 -4.90
C ARG A 87 -2.76 6.10 -6.19
N LYS A 88 -3.81 6.63 -6.80
CA LYS A 88 -4.23 6.11 -8.10
C LYS A 88 -3.59 6.92 -9.21
N VAL A 89 -3.13 6.21 -10.22
CA VAL A 89 -2.32 6.79 -11.30
C VAL A 89 -2.98 6.63 -12.65
N ILE A 90 -3.89 5.69 -12.80
CA ILE A 90 -4.68 5.46 -14.01
C ILE A 90 -6.11 5.18 -13.57
N VAL A 91 -7.07 5.79 -14.24
CA VAL A 91 -8.48 5.61 -13.87
C VAL A 91 -9.31 5.29 -15.11
N PRO A 92 -10.37 4.47 -14.96
CA PRO A 92 -11.31 4.24 -16.05
C PRO A 92 -12.11 5.50 -16.35
N ARG A 93 -12.54 5.63 -17.59
CA ARG A 93 -13.40 6.73 -18.03
C ARG A 93 -14.66 6.15 -18.68
N PRO A 94 -15.55 5.55 -17.86
CA PRO A 94 -16.77 4.95 -18.41
C PRO A 94 -17.72 5.98 -19.04
N ASP A 95 -17.53 7.26 -18.74
CA ASP A 95 -18.28 8.32 -19.37
C ASP A 95 -17.93 8.47 -20.85
N ILE A 96 -16.74 8.02 -21.25
CA ILE A 96 -16.35 8.06 -22.67
C ILE A 96 -16.80 6.79 -23.38
N ASN A 97 -16.41 5.63 -22.87
CA ASN A 97 -16.87 4.34 -23.34
C ASN A 97 -16.39 3.26 -22.35
N ASP A 98 -16.71 1.98 -22.66
CA ASP A 98 -16.48 0.89 -21.72
C ASP A 98 -15.01 0.57 -21.49
N SER A 99 -14.12 0.99 -22.35
CA SER A 99 -12.71 0.62 -22.26
C SER A 99 -11.78 1.81 -22.17
N ALA A 100 -12.29 3.05 -22.14
CA ALA A 100 -11.45 4.23 -22.05
C ALA A 100 -10.84 4.37 -20.66
N CYS A 101 -9.58 4.77 -20.60
CA CYS A 101 -8.85 5.00 -19.36
C CYS A 101 -7.94 6.20 -19.54
N ASP A 102 -7.67 6.91 -18.45
CA ASP A 102 -6.75 8.05 -18.44
C ASP A 102 -5.58 7.78 -17.54
N VAL A 103 -4.38 8.10 -18.02
CA VAL A 103 -3.20 8.22 -17.17
C VAL A 103 -3.28 9.61 -16.54
N LEU A 104 -3.32 9.66 -15.21
CA LEU A 104 -3.42 10.94 -14.50
C LEU A 104 -2.08 11.66 -14.53
N GLU A 105 -2.10 12.95 -14.88
CA GLU A 105 -0.89 13.75 -14.82
C GLU A 105 -0.42 13.88 -13.38
N GLU A 106 -1.38 14.07 -12.47
CA GLU A 106 -1.09 14.12 -11.04
C GLU A 106 -1.83 13.01 -10.35
N PRO A 107 -1.11 12.04 -9.78
CA PRO A 107 -1.75 10.96 -9.05
C PRO A 107 -2.63 11.48 -7.90
N ILE A 108 -3.68 10.75 -7.59
CA ILE A 108 -4.61 11.13 -6.53
C ILE A 108 -4.32 10.24 -5.32
N VAL A 109 -3.96 10.85 -4.20
CA VAL A 109 -3.72 10.10 -2.97
C VAL A 109 -5.05 9.57 -2.47
N VAL A 110 -5.12 8.27 -2.23
CA VAL A 110 -6.36 7.63 -1.78
C VAL A 110 -6.29 7.20 -0.33
N CYS A 111 -5.08 6.95 0.19
CA CYS A 111 -4.93 6.50 1.57
C CYS A 111 -3.52 6.80 2.05
N ARG A 112 -3.40 7.18 3.32
CA ARG A 112 -2.12 7.32 4.00
C ARG A 112 -2.19 6.59 5.32
N ALA A 113 -1.06 6.04 5.75
CA ALA A 113 -1.01 5.33 7.02
C ALA A 113 0.39 5.34 7.59
N THR A 114 0.47 5.14 8.89
CA THR A 114 1.72 4.83 9.58
C THR A 114 1.51 3.56 10.37
N GLY A 115 2.59 2.81 10.55
CA GLY A 115 2.48 1.56 11.28
C GLY A 115 3.82 1.10 11.81
N THR A 116 3.77 0.05 12.61
CA THR A 116 4.96 -0.53 13.22
C THR A 116 5.00 -2.02 12.92
N CYS A 117 6.13 -2.47 12.42
CA CYS A 117 6.41 -3.88 12.20
C CYS A 117 7.47 -4.34 13.20
N VAL A 118 7.58 -5.65 13.39
CA VAL A 118 8.52 -6.23 14.34
C VAL A 118 9.28 -7.36 13.66
N VAL A 119 10.60 -7.38 13.87
CA VAL A 119 11.43 -8.53 13.51
C VAL A 119 12.13 -8.95 14.78
N LEU A 120 11.86 -10.18 15.23
CA LEU A 120 12.47 -10.69 16.46
C LEU A 120 13.97 -10.71 16.34
N LYS A 121 14.64 -10.50 17.46
CA LYS A 121 16.09 -10.32 17.47
C LYS A 121 16.83 -11.49 16.81
N ASP A 122 16.41 -12.70 17.06
CA ASP A 122 17.05 -13.89 16.51
C ASP A 122 16.69 -14.14 15.04
N ARG A 123 15.76 -13.37 14.50
CA ARG A 123 15.38 -13.46 13.10
C ARG A 123 16.02 -12.35 12.25
N GLN A 124 16.65 -11.39 12.89
CA GLN A 124 17.29 -10.30 12.17
C GLN A 124 18.58 -10.80 11.55
N ARG A 125 18.61 -10.87 10.22
CA ARG A 125 19.79 -11.31 9.52
C ARG A 125 20.67 -10.12 9.11
N GLY A 126 20.17 -8.95 9.37
CA GLY A 126 20.92 -7.74 9.23
C GLY A 126 21.21 -7.35 7.82
N LYS A 127 21.74 -6.17 7.70
CA LYS A 127 22.30 -5.70 6.50
C LYS A 127 23.73 -6.04 6.47
N LYS A 128 24.18 -6.44 5.38
CA LYS A 128 25.60 -6.81 5.24
C LYS A 128 26.45 -5.68 4.71
#